data_5f8e1196c0665d9d865b1b2f2f72e479
#
_entry.id   5f8e1196c0665d9d865b1b2f2f72e479
#
_cell.length_a   1.000
_cell.length_b   1.000
_cell.length_c   1.000
_cell.angle_alpha   90.00
_cell.angle_beta   90.00
_cell.angle_gamma   90.00
#
_symmetry.space_group_name_H-M   'P 1'
#
loop_
_entity.id
_entity.type
_entity.pdbx_description
1 polymer ?
#
loop_
_entity_poly.entity_id
_entity_poly.type
_entity_poly.pdbx_seq_one_letter_code
_entity_poly.pdbx_strand_id
1 'polypeptide(L)'
;MHRFLSTLTILLAATLAALPGAAIAQRAGTLIAAQPIKDGPANVRAWRIDYWTSGDRNQPIRVTGMVIAPRDRSRGGPRRVIAWTHGLIGIAKRCAPSLGNTNFTLIPALDDVVGRGYTIVAPDYPGLGSDMVHPVLVGTSEGKSTLDAVRAARSIPEAEAGSRFAVWGESQGGHAALWTGQLWSSYAPDLQLVGIAAIVPPTDLHRNFKEGSDARVRALLTAYTATSWSRYYGASMSILGPRSVQNVMTRLADNNCVNFDAKPKLGTIIGIVIAQRAIRDLDLGTKQPWGRLMRENSPSAAAIKVPALIATGTGDTIVAPAVVRDFARAACAAGKTVRFVSVPGGEHGTVARTEAEATLGWIDARFAGGRAPSNCGSF
;
A
#
# COMPACT_ATOMS: atom_id res chain seq x y z
N MET A 1 -54.18 76.26 0.35
CA MET A 1 -53.15 75.75 1.26
C MET A 1 -53.36 74.27 1.42
N HIS A 2 -52.75 73.41 0.60
CA HIS A 2 -52.84 71.96 0.74
C HIS A 2 -51.38 71.44 0.90
N ARG A 3 -51.15 70.81 2.05
CA ARG A 3 -49.89 70.12 2.36
C ARG A 3 -49.97 68.69 1.87
N PHE A 4 -49.08 68.29 0.93
CA PHE A 4 -48.85 66.90 0.58
C PHE A 4 -47.88 66.27 1.57
N LEU A 5 -48.28 65.23 2.26
CA LEU A 5 -47.42 64.35 2.99
C LEU A 5 -46.97 63.20 2.05
N SER A 6 -45.66 63.14 1.78
CA SER A 6 -45.06 62.02 1.08
C SER A 6 -44.59 61.00 2.08
N THR A 7 -45.22 59.85 2.13
CA THR A 7 -44.76 58.67 2.88
C THR A 7 -43.66 57.94 2.14
N LEU A 8 -42.48 57.90 2.72
CA LEU A 8 -41.28 57.19 2.21
C LEU A 8 -41.30 55.78 2.76
N THR A 9 -41.59 54.76 1.91
CA THR A 9 -41.56 53.35 2.26
C THR A 9 -40.13 52.86 2.05
N ILE A 10 -39.43 52.54 3.14
CA ILE A 10 -38.11 51.92 3.11
C ILE A 10 -38.27 50.39 2.96
N LEU A 11 -37.94 49.88 1.79
CA LEU A 11 -37.79 48.40 1.57
C LEU A 11 -36.45 47.97 2.16
N LEU A 12 -36.49 47.22 3.27
CA LEU A 12 -35.34 46.52 3.79
C LEU A 12 -35.14 45.25 2.96
N ALA A 13 -34.15 45.22 2.07
CA ALA A 13 -33.69 44.04 1.37
C ALA A 13 -32.82 43.22 2.31
N ALA A 14 -33.34 42.12 2.88
CA ALA A 14 -32.57 41.16 3.61
C ALA A 14 -31.70 40.31 2.66
N THR A 15 -30.41 40.66 2.55
CA THR A 15 -29.43 39.82 1.87
C THR A 15 -29.14 38.58 2.75
N LEU A 16 -29.68 37.41 2.37
CA LEU A 16 -29.22 36.13 2.90
C LEU A 16 -27.77 35.93 2.45
N ALA A 17 -26.81 36.19 3.32
CA ALA A 17 -25.44 35.77 3.12
C ALA A 17 -25.42 34.23 3.23
N ALA A 18 -25.31 33.52 2.10
CA ALA A 18 -25.00 32.11 2.06
C ALA A 18 -23.63 31.92 2.73
N LEU A 19 -23.60 31.32 3.93
CA LEU A 19 -22.37 30.89 4.58
C LEU A 19 -21.66 29.94 3.61
N PRO A 20 -20.39 30.19 3.23
CA PRO A 20 -19.64 29.24 2.43
C PRO A 20 -19.56 27.93 3.23
N GLY A 21 -20.13 26.85 2.69
CA GLY A 21 -19.96 25.53 3.26
C GLY A 21 -18.47 25.31 3.51
N ALA A 22 -18.09 24.93 4.73
CA ALA A 22 -16.69 24.71 5.10
C ALA A 22 -16.10 23.72 4.10
N ALA A 23 -15.24 24.20 3.20
CA ALA A 23 -14.51 23.35 2.27
C ALA A 23 -13.69 22.37 3.11
N ILE A 24 -13.94 21.07 2.93
CA ILE A 24 -13.12 20.03 3.59
C ILE A 24 -11.68 20.32 3.21
N ALA A 25 -10.85 20.61 4.20
CA ALA A 25 -9.45 20.94 3.95
C ALA A 25 -8.77 19.75 3.26
N GLN A 26 -8.17 19.97 2.11
CA GLN A 26 -7.38 18.98 1.34
C GLN A 26 -6.06 18.65 2.06
N ARG A 27 -6.17 18.34 3.35
CA ARG A 27 -5.03 18.04 4.21
C ARG A 27 -4.81 16.53 4.23
N ALA A 28 -3.55 16.12 4.13
CA ALA A 28 -3.16 14.72 4.21
C ALA A 28 -3.74 14.03 5.45
N GLY A 29 -4.33 12.86 5.25
CA GLY A 29 -5.04 12.10 6.30
C GLY A 29 -6.49 12.53 6.55
N THR A 30 -7.01 13.56 5.86
CA THR A 30 -8.43 13.93 5.99
C THR A 30 -9.31 12.94 5.26
N LEU A 31 -10.29 12.37 5.96
CA LEU A 31 -11.32 11.53 5.38
C LEU A 31 -12.24 12.39 4.50
N ILE A 32 -12.49 11.95 3.27
CA ILE A 32 -13.41 12.58 2.33
C ILE A 32 -14.79 11.92 2.45
N ALA A 33 -14.79 10.58 2.42
CA ALA A 33 -16.02 9.79 2.51
C ALA A 33 -15.72 8.43 3.13
N ALA A 34 -16.71 7.87 3.83
CA ALA A 34 -16.74 6.49 4.29
C ALA A 34 -18.08 5.87 3.92
N GLN A 35 -18.05 4.92 2.99
CA GLN A 35 -19.24 4.22 2.51
C GLN A 35 -19.33 2.84 3.14
N PRO A 36 -20.35 2.51 3.94
CA PRO A 36 -20.50 1.19 4.53
C PRO A 36 -20.57 0.08 3.49
N ILE A 37 -19.85 -1.00 3.70
CA ILE A 37 -19.90 -2.22 2.90
C ILE A 37 -20.88 -3.17 3.58
N LYS A 38 -21.94 -3.58 2.87
CA LYS A 38 -23.00 -4.43 3.44
C LYS A 38 -22.69 -5.92 3.32
N ASP A 39 -21.99 -6.30 2.24
CA ASP A 39 -21.72 -7.69 1.88
C ASP A 39 -20.35 -8.19 2.42
N GLY A 40 -20.03 -7.87 3.65
CA GLY A 40 -18.84 -8.31 4.37
C GLY A 40 -19.11 -9.49 5.32
N PRO A 41 -18.06 -10.06 5.93
CA PRO A 41 -18.21 -11.06 6.99
C PRO A 41 -19.11 -10.59 8.14
N ALA A 42 -19.87 -11.51 8.74
CA ALA A 42 -20.90 -11.14 9.72
C ALA A 42 -20.33 -10.51 11.02
N ASN A 43 -19.08 -10.82 11.35
CA ASN A 43 -18.40 -10.37 12.58
C ASN A 43 -17.74 -8.99 12.42
N VAL A 44 -17.80 -8.36 11.24
CA VAL A 44 -17.16 -7.06 10.99
C VAL A 44 -18.15 -5.98 10.58
N ARG A 45 -17.73 -4.73 10.77
CA ARG A 45 -18.19 -3.56 10.02
C ARG A 45 -17.07 -3.15 9.08
N ALA A 46 -17.42 -2.79 7.86
CA ALA A 46 -16.43 -2.37 6.89
C ALA A 46 -16.91 -1.14 6.12
N TRP A 47 -15.96 -0.31 5.72
CA TRP A 47 -16.20 0.90 4.93
C TRP A 47 -15.21 0.97 3.80
N ARG A 48 -15.67 1.28 2.62
CA ARG A 48 -14.83 1.85 1.58
C ARG A 48 -14.60 3.31 1.93
N ILE A 49 -13.35 3.72 1.95
CA ILE A 49 -12.96 5.10 2.27
C ILE A 49 -12.34 5.82 1.08
N ASP A 50 -12.60 7.13 1.03
CA ASP A 50 -11.84 8.10 0.24
C ASP A 50 -11.15 9.06 1.21
N TYR A 51 -9.89 9.37 0.96
CA TYR A 51 -9.12 10.28 1.82
C TYR A 51 -8.05 11.02 1.04
N TRP A 52 -7.56 12.10 1.63
CA TRP A 52 -6.45 12.88 1.09
C TRP A 52 -5.11 12.32 1.55
N THR A 53 -4.12 12.24 0.65
CA THR A 53 -2.71 12.04 0.95
C THR A 53 -1.86 13.04 0.21
N SER A 54 -0.55 13.07 0.46
CA SER A 54 0.39 13.96 -0.22
C SER A 54 1.10 13.23 -1.36
N GLY A 55 1.09 13.82 -2.54
CA GLY A 55 1.95 13.42 -3.66
C GLY A 55 3.43 13.83 -3.46
N ASP A 56 4.25 13.63 -4.48
CA ASP A 56 5.71 13.86 -4.40
C ASP A 56 6.08 15.33 -4.14
N ARG A 57 5.29 16.27 -4.66
CA ARG A 57 5.47 17.71 -4.45
C ARG A 57 4.59 18.24 -3.32
N ASN A 58 4.16 17.36 -2.42
CA ASN A 58 3.22 17.64 -1.33
C ASN A 58 1.86 18.17 -1.77
N GLN A 59 1.51 18.05 -3.06
CA GLN A 59 0.16 18.33 -3.54
C GLN A 59 -0.83 17.31 -2.97
N PRO A 60 -2.06 17.74 -2.62
CA PRO A 60 -3.09 16.82 -2.17
C PRO A 60 -3.52 15.92 -3.32
N ILE A 61 -3.57 14.61 -3.05
CA ILE A 61 -4.10 13.60 -3.97
C ILE A 61 -5.13 12.74 -3.26
N ARG A 62 -6.16 12.33 -3.98
CA ARG A 62 -7.23 11.48 -3.46
C ARG A 62 -6.84 10.01 -3.61
N VAL A 63 -7.02 9.25 -2.54
CA VAL A 63 -6.76 7.80 -2.50
C VAL A 63 -7.96 7.09 -1.91
N THR A 64 -8.21 5.87 -2.36
CA THR A 64 -9.23 4.98 -1.82
C THR A 64 -8.62 3.90 -0.96
N GLY A 65 -9.46 3.23 -0.17
CA GLY A 65 -9.07 2.11 0.66
C GLY A 65 -10.25 1.50 1.38
N MET A 66 -9.97 0.62 2.31
CA MET A 66 -10.97 -0.03 3.15
C MET A 66 -10.58 0.08 4.62
N VAL A 67 -11.59 0.30 5.47
CA VAL A 67 -11.47 0.15 6.93
C VAL A 67 -12.36 -1.00 7.36
N ILE A 68 -11.83 -1.91 8.18
CA ILE A 68 -12.55 -3.07 8.71
C ILE A 68 -12.39 -3.05 10.22
N ALA A 69 -13.48 -3.13 10.95
CA ALA A 69 -13.49 -3.15 12.43
C ALA A 69 -14.39 -4.25 12.95
N PRO A 70 -14.11 -4.80 14.14
CA PRO A 70 -15.03 -5.68 14.82
C PRO A 70 -16.43 -5.05 14.95
N ARG A 71 -17.47 -5.88 14.82
CA ARG A 71 -18.86 -5.40 14.98
C ARG A 71 -19.14 -4.93 16.41
N ASP A 72 -18.57 -5.60 17.40
CA ASP A 72 -18.73 -5.24 18.81
C ASP A 72 -17.93 -3.99 19.14
N ARG A 73 -18.45 -3.19 20.09
CA ARG A 73 -17.73 -2.02 20.56
C ARG A 73 -16.50 -2.40 21.39
N SER A 74 -15.47 -1.59 21.31
CA SER A 74 -14.31 -1.71 22.20
C SER A 74 -14.69 -1.38 23.63
N ARG A 75 -14.27 -2.23 24.57
CA ARG A 75 -14.45 -1.98 26.02
C ARG A 75 -13.30 -1.23 26.66
N GLY A 76 -12.18 -1.07 25.94
CA GLY A 76 -10.94 -0.52 26.47
C GLY A 76 -10.45 0.77 25.79
N GLY A 77 -11.34 1.55 25.17
CA GLY A 77 -10.97 2.78 24.45
C GLY A 77 -10.65 2.52 22.96
N PRO A 78 -9.91 3.41 22.29
CA PRO A 78 -9.61 3.26 20.87
C PRO A 78 -8.88 1.95 20.56
N ARG A 79 -9.27 1.30 19.44
CA ARG A 79 -8.69 0.02 19.02
C ARG A 79 -7.27 0.19 18.52
N ARG A 80 -6.47 -0.85 18.73
CA ARG A 80 -5.18 -1.03 18.06
C ARG A 80 -5.43 -1.18 16.57
N VAL A 81 -4.54 -0.62 15.73
CA VAL A 81 -4.72 -0.62 14.27
C VAL A 81 -3.65 -1.47 13.61
N ILE A 82 -4.06 -2.31 12.66
CA ILE A 82 -3.17 -2.94 11.70
C ILE A 82 -3.39 -2.27 10.35
N ALA A 83 -2.36 -1.59 9.82
CA ALA A 83 -2.35 -1.14 8.45
C ALA A 83 -1.91 -2.34 7.57
N TRP A 84 -2.86 -2.92 6.83
CA TRP A 84 -2.59 -3.97 5.87
C TRP A 84 -2.22 -3.36 4.53
N THR A 85 -1.04 -3.68 4.06
CA THR A 85 -0.52 -3.23 2.77
C THR A 85 -0.47 -4.43 1.80
N HIS A 86 -1.29 -4.38 0.75
CA HIS A 86 -1.48 -5.49 -0.18
C HIS A 86 -0.35 -5.60 -1.22
N GLY A 87 -0.16 -6.79 -1.78
CA GLY A 87 0.76 -7.05 -2.89
C GLY A 87 0.31 -6.41 -4.20
N LEU A 88 1.11 -6.56 -5.26
CA LEU A 88 0.77 -6.05 -6.58
C LEU A 88 -0.48 -6.76 -7.14
N ILE A 89 -1.50 -5.97 -7.44
CA ILE A 89 -2.78 -6.44 -7.99
C ILE A 89 -3.09 -5.87 -9.38
N GLY A 90 -2.16 -5.12 -9.97
CA GLY A 90 -2.29 -4.43 -11.26
C GLY A 90 -2.15 -2.92 -11.10
N ILE A 91 -2.29 -2.20 -12.23
CA ILE A 91 -2.13 -0.73 -12.25
C ILE A 91 -3.39 0.02 -12.68
N ALA A 92 -4.41 -0.70 -13.14
CA ALA A 92 -5.63 -0.08 -13.60
C ALA A 92 -6.54 0.27 -12.41
N LYS A 93 -7.28 1.39 -12.50
CA LYS A 93 -8.26 1.85 -11.50
C LYS A 93 -9.16 0.73 -10.98
N ARG A 94 -9.65 -0.15 -11.88
CA ARG A 94 -10.54 -1.25 -11.52
C ARG A 94 -9.90 -2.35 -10.67
N CYS A 95 -8.57 -2.37 -10.56
CA CYS A 95 -7.87 -3.37 -9.77
C CYS A 95 -7.84 -3.05 -8.27
N ALA A 96 -8.37 -1.90 -7.85
CA ALA A 96 -8.42 -1.53 -6.44
C ALA A 96 -9.16 -2.57 -5.58
N PRO A 97 -8.54 -3.10 -4.51
CA PRO A 97 -9.19 -4.08 -3.65
C PRO A 97 -10.48 -3.59 -2.99
N SER A 98 -10.59 -2.27 -2.74
CA SER A 98 -11.77 -1.68 -2.14
C SER A 98 -12.99 -1.61 -3.07
N LEU A 99 -12.80 -1.81 -4.38
CA LEU A 99 -13.90 -1.85 -5.36
C LEU A 99 -14.67 -3.17 -5.37
N GLY A 100 -14.09 -4.20 -4.78
CA GLY A 100 -14.70 -5.52 -4.60
C GLY A 100 -14.53 -5.99 -3.16
N ASN A 101 -14.92 -7.23 -2.91
CA ASN A 101 -14.73 -7.85 -1.59
C ASN A 101 -13.34 -8.49 -1.42
N THR A 102 -12.39 -8.15 -2.29
CA THR A 102 -11.08 -8.81 -2.38
C THR A 102 -10.25 -8.61 -1.12
N ASN A 103 -10.36 -7.45 -0.43
CA ASN A 103 -9.65 -7.23 0.82
C ASN A 103 -9.99 -8.25 1.90
N PHE A 104 -11.21 -8.76 1.94
CA PHE A 104 -11.59 -9.77 2.94
C PHE A 104 -10.86 -11.11 2.75
N THR A 105 -10.39 -11.41 1.53
CA THR A 105 -9.62 -12.62 1.20
C THR A 105 -8.12 -12.39 1.14
N LEU A 106 -7.68 -11.16 0.88
CA LEU A 106 -6.25 -10.81 0.80
C LEU A 106 -5.60 -10.69 2.19
N ILE A 107 -6.37 -10.26 3.20
CA ILE A 107 -5.83 -10.09 4.56
C ILE A 107 -5.64 -11.47 5.20
N PRO A 108 -4.40 -11.86 5.54
CA PRO A 108 -4.16 -13.15 6.19
C PRO A 108 -4.81 -13.19 7.57
N ALA A 109 -5.43 -14.31 7.91
CA ALA A 109 -6.08 -14.52 9.21
C ALA A 109 -7.02 -13.39 9.65
N LEU A 110 -7.85 -12.88 8.72
CA LEU A 110 -8.75 -11.75 8.98
C LEU A 110 -9.61 -11.95 10.24
N ASP A 111 -10.18 -13.15 10.39
CA ASP A 111 -11.04 -13.48 11.53
C ASP A 111 -10.28 -13.41 12.87
N ASP A 112 -9.03 -13.87 12.91
CA ASP A 112 -8.19 -13.80 14.10
C ASP A 112 -7.79 -12.35 14.41
N VAL A 113 -7.45 -11.56 13.38
CA VAL A 113 -7.14 -10.13 13.55
C VAL A 113 -8.33 -9.39 14.16
N VAL A 114 -9.52 -9.61 13.61
CA VAL A 114 -10.77 -9.01 14.11
C VAL A 114 -11.13 -9.55 15.47
N GLY A 115 -11.01 -10.87 15.69
CA GLY A 115 -11.27 -11.54 16.98
C GLY A 115 -10.39 -11.01 18.12
N ARG A 116 -9.15 -10.58 17.81
CA ARG A 116 -8.24 -9.90 18.77
C ARG A 116 -8.55 -8.42 18.97
N GLY A 117 -9.61 -7.91 18.34
CA GLY A 117 -10.12 -6.54 18.53
C GLY A 117 -9.39 -5.47 17.73
N TYR A 118 -8.63 -5.81 16.72
CA TYR A 118 -7.97 -4.83 15.84
C TYR A 118 -8.94 -4.18 14.86
N THR A 119 -8.71 -2.89 14.60
CA THR A 119 -9.20 -2.25 13.37
C THR A 119 -8.14 -2.39 12.29
N ILE A 120 -8.55 -2.79 11.11
CA ILE A 120 -7.69 -2.93 9.94
C ILE A 120 -7.93 -1.75 9.01
N VAL A 121 -6.83 -1.19 8.49
CA VAL A 121 -6.85 -0.12 7.50
C VAL A 121 -6.07 -0.61 6.28
N ALA A 122 -6.72 -0.71 5.13
CA ALA A 122 -6.14 -1.24 3.90
C ALA A 122 -6.22 -0.17 2.79
N PRO A 123 -5.14 0.61 2.54
CA PRO A 123 -5.10 1.54 1.41
C PRO A 123 -5.06 0.77 0.08
N ASP A 124 -5.71 1.34 -0.95
CA ASP A 124 -5.57 0.82 -2.33
C ASP A 124 -4.28 1.33 -3.02
N TYR A 125 -3.59 2.31 -2.47
CA TYR A 125 -2.55 3.16 -3.02
C TYR A 125 -3.06 4.15 -4.09
N PRO A 126 -2.31 5.25 -4.36
CA PRO A 126 -2.66 6.22 -5.39
C PRO A 126 -2.85 5.57 -6.76
N GLY A 127 -3.88 5.99 -7.49
CA GLY A 127 -4.17 5.49 -8.85
C GLY A 127 -5.02 4.22 -8.91
N LEU A 128 -5.06 3.42 -7.85
CA LEU A 128 -6.05 2.35 -7.72
C LEU A 128 -7.34 2.94 -7.15
N GLY A 129 -8.49 2.64 -7.76
CA GLY A 129 -9.79 3.22 -7.38
C GLY A 129 -9.99 4.69 -7.81
N SER A 130 -9.00 5.34 -8.39
CA SER A 130 -9.05 6.73 -8.86
C SER A 130 -8.51 6.90 -10.29
N ASP A 131 -8.68 8.08 -10.89
CA ASP A 131 -8.26 8.33 -12.28
C ASP A 131 -6.79 8.80 -12.40
N MET A 132 -5.99 8.55 -11.38
CA MET A 132 -4.55 8.87 -11.38
C MET A 132 -3.73 7.69 -11.91
N VAL A 133 -2.47 7.95 -12.27
CA VAL A 133 -1.49 6.89 -12.52
C VAL A 133 -1.15 6.20 -11.20
N HIS A 134 -1.23 4.88 -11.16
CA HIS A 134 -0.74 4.10 -10.03
C HIS A 134 0.79 4.02 -10.05
N PRO A 135 1.50 4.61 -9.06
CA PRO A 135 2.96 4.60 -9.00
C PRO A 135 3.44 3.31 -8.31
N VAL A 136 3.47 2.22 -9.07
CA VAL A 136 3.91 0.89 -8.59
C VAL A 136 5.30 0.96 -8.01
N LEU A 137 5.51 0.40 -6.82
CA LEU A 137 6.81 0.36 -6.13
C LEU A 137 7.47 1.75 -6.01
N VAL A 138 6.66 2.81 -5.90
CA VAL A 138 7.14 4.13 -5.52
C VAL A 138 6.95 4.28 -4.01
N GLY A 139 8.03 4.06 -3.29
CA GLY A 139 7.95 3.85 -1.85
C GLY A 139 7.41 5.03 -1.06
N THR A 140 7.75 6.27 -1.46
CA THR A 140 7.19 7.48 -0.81
C THR A 140 5.68 7.58 -0.98
N SER A 141 5.16 7.19 -2.15
CA SER A 141 3.73 7.20 -2.45
C SER A 141 2.97 6.15 -1.63
N GLU A 142 3.51 4.92 -1.57
CA GLU A 142 2.92 3.83 -0.79
C GLU A 142 2.93 4.12 0.71
N GLY A 143 4.07 4.58 1.24
CA GLY A 143 4.21 4.87 2.67
C GLY A 143 3.35 6.04 3.14
N LYS A 144 3.30 7.16 2.38
CA LYS A 144 2.44 8.30 2.71
C LYS A 144 0.97 7.92 2.70
N SER A 145 0.50 7.23 1.65
CA SER A 145 -0.90 6.80 1.56
C SER A 145 -1.29 5.84 2.68
N THR A 146 -0.39 4.96 3.13
CA THR A 146 -0.62 4.07 4.27
C THR A 146 -0.78 4.85 5.58
N LEU A 147 0.11 5.81 5.85
CA LEU A 147 0.06 6.65 7.04
C LEU A 147 -1.22 7.50 7.08
N ASP A 148 -1.61 8.06 5.95
CA ASP A 148 -2.80 8.88 5.84
C ASP A 148 -4.11 8.08 5.89
N ALA A 149 -4.10 6.81 5.44
CA ALA A 149 -5.23 5.91 5.64
C ALA A 149 -5.49 5.64 7.13
N VAL A 150 -4.42 5.48 7.94
CA VAL A 150 -4.56 5.33 9.41
C VAL A 150 -5.15 6.60 10.02
N ARG A 151 -4.71 7.79 9.58
CA ARG A 151 -5.30 9.07 10.02
C ARG A 151 -6.77 9.16 9.67
N ALA A 152 -7.13 8.84 8.43
CA ALA A 152 -8.51 8.89 7.94
C ALA A 152 -9.45 7.94 8.69
N ALA A 153 -9.00 6.73 9.00
CA ALA A 153 -9.78 5.75 9.75
C ALA A 153 -10.21 6.24 11.15
N ARG A 154 -9.42 7.10 11.77
CA ARG A 154 -9.72 7.70 13.09
C ARG A 154 -10.91 8.66 13.05
N SER A 155 -11.31 9.11 11.86
CA SER A 155 -12.48 9.96 11.65
C SER A 155 -13.77 9.16 11.46
N ILE A 156 -13.73 7.82 11.53
CA ILE A 156 -14.89 6.95 11.47
C ILE A 156 -15.21 6.49 12.90
N PRO A 157 -16.26 7.05 13.56
CA PRO A 157 -16.52 6.76 14.98
C PRO A 157 -16.71 5.26 15.27
N GLU A 158 -17.40 4.54 14.37
CA GLU A 158 -17.70 3.12 14.53
C GLU A 158 -16.49 2.20 14.27
N ALA A 159 -15.43 2.70 13.65
CA ALA A 159 -14.18 1.98 13.48
C ALA A 159 -13.33 2.00 14.75
N GLU A 160 -13.58 2.96 15.65
CA GLU A 160 -12.87 3.14 16.92
C GLU A 160 -11.33 3.12 16.77
N ALA A 161 -10.81 3.48 15.60
CA ALA A 161 -9.38 3.40 15.25
C ALA A 161 -8.54 4.36 16.11
N GLY A 162 -7.53 3.82 16.79
CA GLY A 162 -6.58 4.60 17.59
C GLY A 162 -5.42 5.15 16.77
N SER A 163 -4.50 5.87 17.43
CA SER A 163 -3.27 6.37 16.82
C SER A 163 -2.11 5.36 16.85
N ARG A 164 -2.20 4.32 17.70
CA ARG A 164 -1.20 3.24 17.77
C ARG A 164 -1.47 2.20 16.68
N PHE A 165 -0.47 1.93 15.85
CA PHE A 165 -0.62 1.00 14.76
C PHE A 165 0.63 0.17 14.49
N ALA A 166 0.45 -1.01 13.89
CA ALA A 166 1.48 -1.79 13.23
C ALA A 166 1.21 -1.81 11.73
N VAL A 167 2.23 -1.99 10.92
CA VAL A 167 2.08 -2.25 9.48
C VAL A 167 2.37 -3.70 9.20
N TRP A 168 1.51 -4.35 8.43
CA TRP A 168 1.70 -5.71 7.96
C TRP A 168 1.44 -5.76 6.46
N GLY A 169 2.43 -6.20 5.69
CA GLY A 169 2.30 -6.22 4.24
C GLY A 169 3.04 -7.37 3.57
N GLU A 170 2.56 -7.73 2.40
CA GLU A 170 3.08 -8.81 1.58
C GLU A 170 3.54 -8.30 0.21
N SER A 171 4.69 -8.78 -0.28
CA SER A 171 5.22 -8.45 -1.61
C SER A 171 5.40 -6.92 -1.79
N GLN A 172 4.76 -6.28 -2.78
CA GLN A 172 4.67 -4.82 -2.88
C GLN A 172 4.20 -4.20 -1.57
N GLY A 173 3.28 -4.86 -0.86
CA GLY A 173 2.85 -4.41 0.47
C GLY A 173 3.94 -4.52 1.54
N GLY A 174 4.81 -5.52 1.45
CA GLY A 174 6.00 -5.61 2.30
C GLY A 174 6.98 -4.46 2.05
N HIS A 175 7.15 -4.07 0.80
CA HIS A 175 7.89 -2.86 0.40
C HIS A 175 7.23 -1.60 0.97
N ALA A 176 5.91 -1.47 0.81
CA ALA A 176 5.13 -0.36 1.37
C ALA A 176 5.23 -0.29 2.91
N ALA A 177 5.24 -1.44 3.60
CA ALA A 177 5.43 -1.52 5.04
C ALA A 177 6.79 -0.98 5.48
N LEU A 178 7.87 -1.35 4.78
CA LEU A 178 9.21 -0.84 5.04
C LEU A 178 9.29 0.68 4.81
N TRP A 179 8.71 1.19 3.72
CA TRP A 179 8.66 2.62 3.44
C TRP A 179 7.80 3.39 4.45
N THR A 180 6.68 2.82 4.89
CA THR A 180 5.87 3.40 5.97
C THR A 180 6.71 3.60 7.24
N GLY A 181 7.51 2.59 7.59
CA GLY A 181 8.40 2.66 8.75
C GLY A 181 9.52 3.70 8.61
N GLN A 182 10.02 3.94 7.41
CA GLN A 182 11.02 4.97 7.15
C GLN A 182 10.45 6.39 7.24
N LEU A 183 9.24 6.58 6.72
CA LEU A 183 8.59 7.89 6.62
C LEU A 183 7.86 8.30 7.91
N TRP A 184 7.37 7.32 8.68
CA TRP A 184 6.46 7.54 9.80
C TRP A 184 6.86 8.72 10.69
N SER A 185 8.04 8.71 11.29
CA SER A 185 8.39 9.69 12.33
C SER A 185 8.52 11.13 11.83
N SER A 186 8.80 11.33 10.53
CA SER A 186 8.90 12.66 9.91
C SER A 186 7.60 13.11 9.26
N TYR A 187 6.83 12.19 8.70
CA TYR A 187 5.61 12.52 7.97
C TYR A 187 4.34 12.45 8.83
N ALA A 188 4.29 11.53 9.78
CA ALA A 188 3.11 11.30 10.62
C ALA A 188 3.48 11.17 12.13
N PRO A 189 4.08 12.23 12.74
CA PRO A 189 4.48 12.20 14.15
C PRO A 189 3.29 12.14 15.13
N ASP A 190 2.07 12.39 14.65
CA ASP A 190 0.80 12.24 15.38
C ASP A 190 0.34 10.79 15.53
N LEU A 191 0.98 9.86 14.81
CA LEU A 191 0.73 8.43 14.89
C LEU A 191 1.85 7.72 15.63
N GLN A 192 1.56 6.58 16.25
CA GLN A 192 2.54 5.75 16.95
C GLN A 192 2.68 4.38 16.28
N LEU A 193 3.71 4.22 15.44
CA LEU A 193 4.05 2.94 14.85
C LEU A 193 4.79 2.06 15.86
N VAL A 194 4.27 0.86 16.12
CA VAL A 194 4.85 -0.07 17.12
C VAL A 194 5.72 -1.16 16.49
N GLY A 195 5.57 -1.43 15.20
CA GLY A 195 6.37 -2.44 14.49
C GLY A 195 5.94 -2.61 13.03
N ILE A 196 6.81 -3.24 12.26
CA ILE A 196 6.63 -3.55 10.83
C ILE A 196 6.72 -5.06 10.66
N ALA A 197 5.74 -5.66 9.96
CA ALA A 197 5.83 -7.03 9.45
C ALA A 197 5.86 -6.96 7.92
N ALA A 198 7.02 -7.20 7.32
CA ALA A 198 7.24 -7.19 5.89
C ALA A 198 7.49 -8.61 5.39
N ILE A 199 6.51 -9.15 4.66
CA ILE A 199 6.52 -10.53 4.18
C ILE A 199 6.88 -10.52 2.70
N VAL A 200 7.90 -11.29 2.32
CA VAL A 200 8.45 -11.42 0.96
C VAL A 200 8.65 -10.07 0.24
N PRO A 201 9.23 -9.05 0.92
CA PRO A 201 9.31 -7.70 0.37
C PRO A 201 10.38 -7.59 -0.73
N PRO A 202 10.13 -6.91 -1.86
CA PRO A 202 11.17 -6.53 -2.82
C PRO A 202 12.01 -5.38 -2.24
N THR A 203 13.14 -5.72 -1.62
CA THR A 203 13.99 -4.78 -0.87
C THR A 203 15.09 -4.13 -1.68
N ASP A 204 15.49 -4.72 -2.79
CA ASP A 204 16.39 -4.17 -3.80
C ASP A 204 15.74 -4.37 -5.16
N LEU A 205 15.17 -3.30 -5.72
CA LEU A 205 14.38 -3.40 -6.94
C LEU A 205 15.21 -3.83 -8.15
N HIS A 206 16.48 -3.41 -8.25
CA HIS A 206 17.35 -3.85 -9.34
C HIS A 206 17.58 -5.37 -9.26
N ARG A 207 18.00 -5.87 -8.10
CA ARG A 207 18.23 -7.30 -7.91
C ARG A 207 16.95 -8.12 -8.07
N ASN A 208 15.83 -7.64 -7.56
CA ASN A 208 14.54 -8.35 -7.69
C ASN A 208 14.10 -8.50 -9.15
N PHE A 209 14.26 -7.47 -9.99
CA PHE A 209 13.98 -7.57 -11.42
C PHE A 209 14.96 -8.45 -12.19
N LYS A 210 16.15 -8.70 -11.62
CA LYS A 210 17.21 -9.53 -12.25
C LYS A 210 17.18 -10.97 -11.73
N GLU A 211 17.05 -11.17 -10.43
CA GLU A 211 17.27 -12.45 -9.76
C GLU A 211 16.00 -13.29 -9.56
N GLY A 212 14.80 -12.74 -9.74
CA GLY A 212 13.56 -13.54 -9.73
C GLY A 212 13.61 -14.64 -10.77
N SER A 213 13.45 -15.90 -10.38
CA SER A 213 13.67 -17.06 -11.25
C SER A 213 12.49 -17.36 -12.19
N ASP A 214 11.26 -16.96 -11.84
CA ASP A 214 10.12 -17.08 -12.74
C ASP A 214 10.16 -15.98 -13.82
N ALA A 215 10.62 -16.36 -15.00
CA ALA A 215 10.76 -15.43 -16.13
C ALA A 215 9.43 -14.87 -16.63
N ARG A 216 8.29 -15.56 -16.44
CA ARG A 216 6.95 -15.08 -16.84
C ARG A 216 6.46 -14.01 -15.91
N VAL A 217 6.58 -14.27 -14.61
CA VAL A 217 6.22 -13.28 -13.58
C VAL A 217 7.12 -12.06 -13.68
N ARG A 218 8.44 -12.25 -13.87
CA ARG A 218 9.39 -11.14 -14.10
C ARG A 218 8.99 -10.27 -15.29
N ALA A 219 8.57 -10.88 -16.42
CA ALA A 219 8.09 -10.15 -17.58
C ALA A 219 6.84 -9.34 -17.31
N LEU A 220 5.89 -9.91 -16.56
CA LEU A 220 4.65 -9.24 -16.16
C LEU A 220 4.93 -8.09 -15.19
N LEU A 221 5.75 -8.29 -14.17
CA LEU A 221 6.18 -7.25 -13.23
C LEU A 221 6.90 -6.12 -13.96
N THR A 222 7.77 -6.44 -14.92
CA THR A 222 8.43 -5.44 -15.76
C THR A 222 7.42 -4.64 -16.59
N ALA A 223 6.39 -5.29 -17.15
CA ALA A 223 5.35 -4.60 -17.91
C ALA A 223 4.56 -3.61 -17.03
N TYR A 224 4.17 -4.02 -15.81
CA TYR A 224 3.49 -3.14 -14.86
C TYR A 224 4.37 -1.96 -14.45
N THR A 225 5.58 -2.23 -14.00
CA THR A 225 6.50 -1.19 -13.50
C THR A 225 6.93 -0.25 -14.62
N ALA A 226 7.27 -0.76 -15.80
CA ALA A 226 7.68 0.07 -16.92
C ALA A 226 6.54 0.98 -17.40
N THR A 227 5.32 0.46 -17.52
CA THR A 227 4.16 1.26 -17.90
C THR A 227 3.85 2.32 -16.85
N SER A 228 3.85 1.94 -15.57
CA SER A 228 3.62 2.83 -14.44
C SER A 228 4.68 3.95 -14.40
N TRP A 229 5.96 3.60 -14.41
CA TRP A 229 7.04 4.58 -14.27
C TRP A 229 7.22 5.45 -15.52
N SER A 230 6.87 4.94 -16.71
CA SER A 230 6.80 5.77 -17.90
C SER A 230 5.76 6.88 -17.76
N ARG A 231 4.58 6.56 -17.21
CA ARG A 231 3.51 7.53 -16.99
C ARG A 231 3.77 8.46 -15.81
N TYR A 232 4.38 7.94 -14.75
CA TYR A 232 4.60 8.66 -13.50
C TYR A 232 5.86 9.53 -13.52
N TYR A 233 7.00 8.96 -13.96
CA TYR A 233 8.29 9.64 -14.01
C TYR A 233 8.68 10.15 -15.39
N GLY A 234 7.93 9.80 -16.45
CA GLY A 234 8.33 10.07 -17.83
C GLY A 234 9.48 9.17 -18.32
N ALA A 235 9.75 8.04 -17.66
CA ALA A 235 10.82 7.12 -18.05
C ALA A 235 10.52 6.48 -19.40
N SER A 236 11.45 6.58 -20.37
CA SER A 236 11.22 6.08 -21.72
C SER A 236 11.16 4.56 -21.78
N MET A 237 10.11 4.02 -22.35
CA MET A 237 9.98 2.58 -22.62
C MET A 237 10.76 2.11 -23.86
N SER A 238 11.45 2.99 -24.59
CA SER A 238 12.21 2.62 -25.81
C SER A 238 13.29 1.58 -25.56
N ILE A 239 13.81 1.51 -24.34
CA ILE A 239 14.76 0.51 -23.88
C ILE A 239 14.22 -0.93 -23.98
N LEU A 240 12.90 -1.11 -23.92
CA LEU A 240 12.22 -2.40 -23.97
C LEU A 240 12.06 -2.92 -25.42
N GLY A 241 12.46 -2.13 -26.41
CA GLY A 241 12.39 -2.49 -27.82
C GLY A 241 11.47 -1.60 -28.66
N PRO A 242 11.05 -2.07 -29.83
CA PRO A 242 10.23 -1.29 -30.76
C PRO A 242 8.84 -0.98 -30.18
N ARG A 243 8.15 0.00 -30.77
CA ARG A 243 6.83 0.44 -30.32
C ARG A 243 5.79 -0.70 -30.19
N SER A 244 5.89 -1.71 -31.07
CA SER A 244 5.01 -2.89 -31.00
C SER A 244 5.15 -3.64 -29.67
N VAL A 245 6.38 -3.83 -29.17
CA VAL A 245 6.66 -4.46 -27.86
C VAL A 245 6.19 -3.56 -26.72
N GLN A 246 6.49 -2.25 -26.78
CA GLN A 246 6.03 -1.29 -25.77
C GLN A 246 4.49 -1.30 -25.66
N ASN A 247 3.78 -1.34 -26.78
CA ASN A 247 2.32 -1.42 -26.81
C ASN A 247 1.79 -2.75 -26.22
N VAL A 248 2.50 -3.86 -26.39
CA VAL A 248 2.14 -5.13 -25.75
C VAL A 248 2.30 -5.04 -24.25
N MET A 249 3.41 -4.52 -23.76
CA MET A 249 3.64 -4.33 -22.31
C MET A 249 2.61 -3.41 -21.68
N THR A 250 2.30 -2.28 -22.33
CA THR A 250 1.27 -1.35 -21.89
C THR A 250 -0.10 -2.04 -21.81
N ARG A 251 -0.48 -2.82 -22.84
CA ARG A 251 -1.75 -3.58 -22.82
C ARG A 251 -1.78 -4.66 -21.75
N LEU A 252 -0.67 -5.33 -21.49
CA LEU A 252 -0.57 -6.27 -20.37
C LEU A 252 -0.88 -5.58 -19.05
N ALA A 253 -0.25 -4.44 -18.82
CA ALA A 253 -0.41 -3.67 -17.60
C ALA A 253 -1.82 -3.09 -17.43
N ASP A 254 -2.40 -2.52 -18.48
CA ASP A 254 -3.71 -1.87 -18.42
C ASP A 254 -4.88 -2.87 -18.36
N ASN A 255 -4.75 -4.04 -18.99
CA ASN A 255 -5.89 -4.94 -19.17
C ASN A 255 -5.94 -6.08 -18.16
N ASN A 256 -4.93 -6.26 -17.34
CA ASN A 256 -4.92 -7.35 -16.36
C ASN A 256 -4.85 -6.80 -14.93
N CYS A 257 -5.73 -7.29 -14.06
CA CYS A 257 -5.50 -7.29 -12.63
C CYS A 257 -4.88 -8.65 -12.27
N VAL A 258 -3.97 -8.68 -11.30
CA VAL A 258 -3.40 -9.93 -10.81
C VAL A 258 -4.48 -10.65 -10.01
N ASN A 259 -4.82 -11.85 -10.47
CA ASN A 259 -5.70 -12.77 -9.79
C ASN A 259 -5.10 -14.17 -9.94
N PHE A 260 -4.58 -14.71 -8.84
CA PHE A 260 -3.91 -16.02 -8.85
C PHE A 260 -4.88 -17.20 -9.08
N ASP A 261 -6.17 -17.00 -8.81
CA ASP A 261 -7.19 -18.04 -8.98
C ASP A 261 -7.78 -18.07 -10.42
N ALA A 262 -7.54 -17.02 -11.21
CA ALA A 262 -8.07 -16.90 -12.55
C ALA A 262 -7.08 -17.42 -13.61
N LYS A 263 -7.57 -18.26 -14.53
CA LYS A 263 -6.77 -18.65 -15.71
C LYS A 263 -6.52 -17.44 -16.62
N PRO A 264 -5.27 -17.18 -17.00
CA PRO A 264 -4.96 -16.06 -17.88
C PRO A 264 -5.59 -16.26 -19.27
N LYS A 265 -6.10 -15.18 -19.87
CA LYS A 265 -6.62 -15.18 -21.23
C LYS A 265 -5.49 -15.45 -22.23
N LEU A 266 -5.80 -16.03 -23.40
CA LEU A 266 -4.82 -16.32 -24.45
C LEU A 266 -3.98 -15.09 -24.83
N GLY A 267 -4.61 -13.93 -25.01
CA GLY A 267 -3.91 -12.68 -25.31
C GLY A 267 -2.92 -12.24 -24.22
N THR A 268 -3.23 -12.53 -22.95
CA THR A 268 -2.31 -12.29 -21.82
C THR A 268 -1.10 -13.22 -21.90
N ILE A 269 -1.31 -14.51 -22.20
CA ILE A 269 -0.23 -15.49 -22.34
C ILE A 269 0.72 -15.08 -23.47
N ILE A 270 0.18 -14.75 -24.65
CA ILE A 270 0.98 -14.29 -25.82
C ILE A 270 1.74 -13.01 -25.46
N GLY A 271 1.08 -12.06 -24.79
CA GLY A 271 1.72 -10.82 -24.35
C GLY A 271 2.89 -11.07 -23.38
N ILE A 272 2.73 -11.98 -22.41
CA ILE A 272 3.81 -12.38 -21.49
C ILE A 272 5.00 -12.98 -22.25
N VAL A 273 4.76 -13.84 -23.24
CA VAL A 273 5.84 -14.44 -24.05
C VAL A 273 6.60 -13.36 -24.83
N ILE A 274 5.91 -12.38 -25.41
CA ILE A 274 6.55 -11.26 -26.13
C ILE A 274 7.37 -10.41 -25.14
N ALA A 275 6.80 -10.04 -24.01
CA ALA A 275 7.48 -9.29 -22.95
C ALA A 275 8.73 -10.04 -22.43
N GLN A 276 8.59 -11.35 -22.19
CA GLN A 276 9.69 -12.21 -21.72
C GLN A 276 10.88 -12.24 -22.71
N ARG A 277 10.58 -12.31 -24.00
CA ARG A 277 11.63 -12.24 -25.05
C ARG A 277 12.33 -10.87 -25.04
N ALA A 278 11.57 -9.79 -24.90
CA ALA A 278 12.09 -8.43 -24.91
C ALA A 278 13.03 -8.12 -23.74
N ILE A 279 12.81 -8.74 -22.56
CA ILE A 279 13.62 -8.48 -21.37
C ILE A 279 14.67 -9.57 -21.09
N ARG A 280 14.79 -10.59 -21.95
CA ARG A 280 15.65 -11.74 -21.68
C ARG A 280 17.08 -11.36 -21.31
N ASP A 281 17.68 -10.46 -22.11
CA ASP A 281 19.07 -10.03 -21.98
C ASP A 281 19.17 -8.59 -21.48
N LEU A 282 18.05 -8.04 -20.95
CA LEU A 282 17.96 -6.66 -20.53
C LEU A 282 18.13 -6.55 -19.01
N ASP A 283 19.19 -5.88 -18.59
CA ASP A 283 19.37 -5.43 -17.21
C ASP A 283 18.93 -3.95 -17.09
N LEU A 284 17.67 -3.74 -16.70
CA LEU A 284 17.09 -2.40 -16.54
C LEU A 284 17.83 -1.56 -15.52
N GLY A 285 18.38 -2.18 -14.47
CA GLY A 285 19.10 -1.48 -13.41
C GLY A 285 20.40 -0.82 -13.86
N THR A 286 20.97 -1.27 -14.99
CA THR A 286 22.16 -0.64 -15.59
C THR A 286 21.83 0.52 -16.53
N LYS A 287 20.55 0.73 -16.85
CA LYS A 287 20.09 1.73 -17.81
C LYS A 287 19.48 2.95 -17.12
N GLN A 288 19.81 4.15 -17.61
CA GLN A 288 19.20 5.37 -17.08
C GLN A 288 17.91 5.72 -17.84
N PRO A 289 16.89 6.24 -17.14
CA PRO A 289 16.84 6.58 -15.72
C PRO A 289 16.47 5.40 -14.80
N TRP A 290 16.24 4.20 -15.34
CA TRP A 290 15.68 3.03 -14.65
C TRP A 290 16.51 2.63 -13.41
N GLY A 291 17.83 2.51 -13.56
CA GLY A 291 18.70 2.13 -12.44
C GLY A 291 18.70 3.15 -11.30
N ARG A 292 18.62 4.45 -11.62
CA ARG A 292 18.48 5.49 -10.59
C ARG A 292 17.12 5.37 -9.88
N LEU A 293 16.04 5.25 -10.64
CA LEU A 293 14.69 5.12 -10.08
C LEU A 293 14.54 3.85 -9.22
N MET A 294 15.13 2.73 -9.64
CA MET A 294 15.15 1.51 -8.82
C MET A 294 15.85 1.73 -7.47
N ARG A 295 17.03 2.38 -7.48
CA ARG A 295 17.74 2.68 -6.23
C ARG A 295 16.95 3.64 -5.33
N GLU A 296 16.38 4.70 -5.90
CA GLU A 296 15.60 5.70 -5.15
C GLU A 296 14.34 5.11 -4.52
N ASN A 297 13.77 4.07 -5.12
CA ASN A 297 12.58 3.39 -4.61
C ASN A 297 12.88 2.10 -3.84
N SER A 298 14.12 1.66 -3.73
CA SER A 298 14.50 0.58 -2.83
C SER A 298 14.54 1.06 -1.37
N PRO A 299 13.91 0.35 -0.41
CA PRO A 299 13.93 0.77 0.98
C PRO A 299 15.35 0.71 1.57
N SER A 300 15.68 1.65 2.44
CA SER A 300 16.95 1.67 3.15
C SER A 300 16.89 0.89 4.45
N ALA A 301 17.73 -0.12 4.59
CA ALA A 301 17.84 -0.92 5.81
C ALA A 301 18.19 -0.06 7.06
N ALA A 302 19.05 0.94 6.89
CA ALA A 302 19.45 1.85 7.95
C ALA A 302 18.34 2.83 8.38
N ALA A 303 17.35 3.07 7.54
CA ALA A 303 16.27 4.01 7.83
C ALA A 303 15.09 3.40 8.63
N ILE A 304 15.09 2.11 8.92
CA ILE A 304 14.10 1.46 9.79
C ILE A 304 14.22 2.03 11.21
N LYS A 305 13.10 2.52 11.77
CA LYS A 305 13.08 3.21 13.07
C LYS A 305 12.33 2.46 14.17
N VAL A 306 11.68 1.35 13.85
CA VAL A 306 10.92 0.51 14.76
C VAL A 306 11.31 -0.95 14.57
N PRO A 307 11.00 -1.87 15.52
CA PRO A 307 11.26 -3.29 15.31
C PRO A 307 10.59 -3.82 14.04
N ALA A 308 11.29 -4.67 13.31
CA ALA A 308 10.81 -5.27 12.07
C ALA A 308 10.84 -6.80 12.13
N LEU A 309 9.74 -7.43 11.72
CA LEU A 309 9.68 -8.82 11.30
C LEU A 309 9.80 -8.83 9.78
N ILE A 310 10.79 -9.54 9.26
CA ILE A 310 11.04 -9.67 7.82
C ILE A 310 11.02 -11.16 7.50
N ALA A 311 10.09 -11.59 6.64
CA ALA A 311 9.95 -12.99 6.27
C ALA A 311 10.21 -13.21 4.78
N THR A 312 10.77 -14.38 4.44
CA THR A 312 10.93 -14.86 3.08
C THR A 312 10.69 -16.37 3.01
N GLY A 313 10.26 -16.87 1.86
CA GLY A 313 10.15 -18.29 1.60
C GLY A 313 11.35 -18.80 0.82
N THR A 314 11.90 -19.98 1.14
CA THR A 314 13.06 -20.51 0.40
C THR A 314 12.71 -20.97 -1.02
N GLY A 315 11.41 -21.20 -1.32
CA GLY A 315 10.86 -21.53 -2.62
C GLY A 315 10.35 -20.32 -3.41
N ASP A 316 10.57 -19.08 -2.93
CA ASP A 316 10.11 -17.88 -3.61
C ASP A 316 10.85 -17.66 -4.93
N THR A 317 10.12 -17.75 -6.04
CA THR A 317 10.64 -17.58 -7.40
C THR A 317 10.43 -16.16 -7.95
N ILE A 318 9.72 -15.30 -7.21
CA ILE A 318 9.36 -13.94 -7.60
C ILE A 318 10.30 -12.93 -6.97
N VAL A 319 10.41 -12.95 -5.64
CA VAL A 319 11.35 -12.15 -4.86
C VAL A 319 12.44 -13.07 -4.32
N ALA A 320 13.65 -12.96 -4.88
CA ALA A 320 14.74 -13.85 -4.53
C ALA A 320 15.04 -13.84 -3.01
N PRO A 321 15.00 -15.00 -2.32
CA PRO A 321 15.17 -15.06 -0.87
C PRO A 321 16.49 -14.46 -0.38
N ALA A 322 17.54 -14.55 -1.19
CA ALA A 322 18.84 -13.96 -0.88
C ALA A 322 18.77 -12.44 -0.75
N VAL A 323 17.99 -11.76 -1.61
CA VAL A 323 17.83 -10.30 -1.60
C VAL A 323 17.17 -9.84 -0.30
N VAL A 324 16.12 -10.53 0.14
CA VAL A 324 15.43 -10.24 1.40
C VAL A 324 16.34 -10.48 2.61
N ARG A 325 17.10 -11.58 2.58
CA ARG A 325 18.06 -11.93 3.63
C ARG A 325 19.17 -10.89 3.75
N ASP A 326 19.74 -10.45 2.63
CA ASP A 326 20.79 -9.45 2.60
C ASP A 326 20.32 -8.11 3.16
N PHE A 327 19.08 -7.72 2.87
CA PHE A 327 18.46 -6.54 3.46
C PHE A 327 18.31 -6.68 4.99
N ALA A 328 17.84 -7.84 5.47
CA ALA A 328 17.71 -8.11 6.89
C ALA A 328 19.09 -8.05 7.60
N ARG A 329 20.14 -8.62 6.98
CA ARG A 329 21.52 -8.51 7.47
C ARG A 329 22.02 -7.06 7.51
N ALA A 330 21.76 -6.30 6.46
CA ALA A 330 22.10 -4.88 6.41
C ALA A 330 21.40 -4.07 7.51
N ALA A 331 20.13 -4.38 7.79
CA ALA A 331 19.38 -3.75 8.89
C ALA A 331 20.00 -4.12 10.26
N CYS A 332 20.36 -5.38 10.47
CA CYS A 332 21.07 -5.82 11.68
C CYS A 332 22.41 -5.09 11.83
N ALA A 333 23.21 -5.02 10.77
CA ALA A 333 24.50 -4.31 10.77
C ALA A 333 24.36 -2.80 11.08
N ALA A 334 23.20 -2.21 10.70
CA ALA A 334 22.85 -0.83 11.05
C ALA A 334 22.24 -0.70 12.47
N GLY A 335 22.32 -1.73 13.31
CA GLY A 335 21.84 -1.71 14.69
C GLY A 335 20.32 -1.77 14.83
N LYS A 336 19.59 -2.22 13.81
CA LYS A 336 18.12 -2.32 13.87
C LYS A 336 17.69 -3.63 14.53
N THR A 337 16.55 -3.61 15.21
CA THR A 337 15.97 -4.80 15.83
C THR A 337 15.17 -5.56 14.76
N VAL A 338 15.71 -6.67 14.27
CA VAL A 338 15.11 -7.48 13.21
C VAL A 338 14.84 -8.90 13.70
N ARG A 339 13.62 -9.36 13.48
CA ARG A 339 13.26 -10.78 13.49
C ARG A 339 13.19 -11.24 12.04
N PHE A 340 14.19 -11.95 11.57
CA PHE A 340 14.17 -12.57 10.24
C PHE A 340 13.57 -13.97 10.33
N VAL A 341 12.67 -14.29 9.39
CA VAL A 341 12.01 -15.59 9.27
C VAL A 341 12.25 -16.13 7.87
N SER A 342 12.83 -17.33 7.78
CA SER A 342 13.01 -18.07 6.52
C SER A 342 12.11 -19.29 6.56
N VAL A 343 11.08 -19.32 5.70
CA VAL A 343 10.09 -20.40 5.64
C VAL A 343 10.58 -21.48 4.67
N PRO A 344 10.93 -22.68 5.13
CA PRO A 344 11.39 -23.75 4.26
C PRO A 344 10.33 -24.15 3.23
N GLY A 345 10.69 -24.15 1.94
CA GLY A 345 9.78 -24.46 0.83
C GLY A 345 8.68 -23.42 0.59
N GLY A 346 8.59 -22.37 1.41
CA GLY A 346 7.56 -21.33 1.26
C GLY A 346 7.67 -20.63 -0.09
N GLU A 347 6.55 -20.56 -0.80
CA GLU A 347 6.41 -19.85 -2.07
C GLU A 347 5.93 -18.43 -1.85
N HIS A 348 6.13 -17.53 -2.82
CA HIS A 348 5.79 -16.11 -2.74
C HIS A 348 4.38 -15.82 -2.22
N GLY A 349 3.37 -16.48 -2.76
CA GLY A 349 1.96 -16.25 -2.41
C GLY A 349 1.47 -17.02 -1.18
N THR A 350 2.32 -17.83 -0.51
CA THR A 350 1.90 -18.66 0.62
C THR A 350 2.46 -18.18 1.96
N VAL A 351 3.64 -17.55 1.97
CA VAL A 351 4.37 -17.19 3.21
C VAL A 351 3.52 -16.32 4.15
N ALA A 352 2.80 -15.33 3.62
CA ALA A 352 1.99 -14.44 4.47
C ALA A 352 0.88 -15.19 5.21
N ARG A 353 0.27 -16.19 4.58
CA ARG A 353 -0.77 -17.03 5.21
C ARG A 353 -0.18 -18.06 6.15
N THR A 354 0.92 -18.70 5.76
CA THR A 354 1.61 -19.69 6.59
C THR A 354 2.12 -19.08 7.90
N GLU A 355 2.65 -17.87 7.84
CA GLU A 355 3.20 -17.14 8.99
C GLU A 355 2.19 -16.20 9.67
N ALA A 356 0.90 -16.29 9.32
CA ALA A 356 -0.10 -15.32 9.77
C ALA A 356 -0.24 -15.29 11.30
N GLU A 357 -0.39 -16.44 11.94
CA GLU A 357 -0.55 -16.54 13.40
C GLU A 357 0.72 -16.06 14.13
N ALA A 358 1.89 -16.51 13.68
CA ALA A 358 3.18 -16.10 14.26
C ALA A 358 3.41 -14.60 14.08
N THR A 359 3.07 -14.04 12.93
CA THR A 359 3.15 -12.60 12.65
C THR A 359 2.20 -11.81 13.53
N LEU A 360 0.96 -12.27 13.67
CA LEU A 360 -0.04 -11.62 14.52
C LEU A 360 0.36 -11.68 16.00
N GLY A 361 0.90 -12.80 16.47
CA GLY A 361 1.47 -12.92 17.82
C GLY A 361 2.65 -11.97 18.05
N TRP A 362 3.51 -11.80 17.05
CA TRP A 362 4.59 -10.82 17.10
C TRP A 362 4.04 -9.39 17.17
N ILE A 363 3.03 -9.05 16.39
CA ILE A 363 2.36 -7.74 16.41
C ILE A 363 1.75 -7.47 17.79
N ASP A 364 1.04 -8.44 18.37
CA ASP A 364 0.45 -8.31 19.73
C ASP A 364 1.51 -7.95 20.76
N ALA A 365 2.67 -8.63 20.72
CA ALA A 365 3.78 -8.35 21.63
C ALA A 365 4.35 -6.92 21.45
N ARG A 366 4.30 -6.34 20.22
CA ARG A 366 4.70 -4.94 19.99
C ARG A 366 3.72 -3.98 20.64
N PHE A 367 2.42 -4.24 20.54
CA PHE A 367 1.40 -3.42 21.21
C PHE A 367 1.48 -3.53 22.75
N ALA A 368 1.90 -4.67 23.27
CA ALA A 368 2.12 -4.85 24.71
C ALA A 368 3.37 -4.14 25.25
N GLY A 369 4.22 -3.59 24.35
CA GLY A 369 5.45 -2.88 24.76
C GLY A 369 6.61 -3.79 25.20
N GLY A 370 6.48 -5.09 25.00
CA GLY A 370 7.53 -6.06 25.30
C GLY A 370 8.80 -5.87 24.43
N ARG A 371 9.95 -6.34 24.90
CA ARG A 371 11.19 -6.33 24.14
C ARG A 371 10.97 -7.08 22.81
N ALA A 372 11.34 -6.44 21.70
CA ALA A 372 11.25 -7.08 20.40
C ALA A 372 12.28 -8.21 20.27
N PRO A 373 11.86 -9.43 19.87
CA PRO A 373 12.80 -10.49 19.58
C PRO A 373 13.64 -10.11 18.37
N SER A 374 14.93 -10.44 18.44
CA SER A 374 15.88 -10.26 17.34
C SER A 374 16.72 -11.52 17.21
N ASN A 375 16.98 -11.91 15.97
CA ASN A 375 17.90 -12.98 15.65
C ASN A 375 19.03 -12.51 14.74
N CYS A 376 19.39 -11.21 14.84
CA CYS A 376 20.57 -10.66 14.21
C CYS A 376 21.83 -11.48 14.59
N GLY A 377 22.62 -11.85 13.57
CA GLY A 377 23.83 -12.67 13.75
C GLY A 377 23.60 -14.18 13.66
N SER A 378 22.35 -14.67 13.50
CA SER A 378 22.05 -16.10 13.40
C SER A 378 21.47 -16.55 12.03
N PHE A 379 21.51 -15.71 10.97
CA PHE A 379 21.01 -16.03 9.61
C PHE A 379 21.86 -15.44 8.49
#